data_147780b33ce1368c625dd321cc43ade3
#
_entry.id   147780b33ce1368c625dd321cc43ade3
#
_cell.length_a   1.000
_cell.length_b   1.000
_cell.length_c   1.000
_cell.angle_alpha   90.00
_cell.angle_beta   90.00
_cell.angle_gamma   90.00
#
_symmetry.space_group_name_H-M   'P 1'
#
loop_
_entity.id
_entity.type
_entity.pdbx_description
1 polymer ?
#
loop_
_entity_poly.entity_id
_entity_poly.type
_entity_poly.pdbx_seq_one_letter_code
_entity_poly.pdbx_strand_id
1 'polypeptide(L)'
;MDDPDIAEKMKLEIEGIFLWGFEGLQRLAANNFRFTESLRTLNNREYVKRDANNAIDFMESTGYIRLKADMSVTSKELYAIYGIWCDENGLTPIRQRSFSDFLMRNLKTYNLEHTNTVTNATGRRVWGYLGIEPLISPRISENWGNSLCTYVPES
;
A
#
# COMPACT_ATOMS: atom_id res chain seq x y z
N MET A 1 -32.65 18.38 -8.21
CA MET A 1 -33.70 18.88 -9.12
C MET A 1 -32.99 19.15 -10.43
N ASP A 2 -33.15 18.24 -11.41
CA ASP A 2 -32.48 18.37 -12.71
C ASP A 2 -33.19 19.44 -13.54
N ASP A 3 -32.43 20.35 -14.17
CA ASP A 3 -32.95 21.41 -15.06
C ASP A 3 -33.15 20.81 -16.45
N PRO A 4 -34.39 20.60 -16.92
CA PRO A 4 -34.68 20.01 -18.22
C PRO A 4 -34.19 20.86 -19.40
N ASP A 5 -33.97 22.17 -19.18
CA ASP A 5 -33.58 23.11 -20.23
C ASP A 5 -32.05 23.36 -20.28
N ILE A 6 -31.27 22.59 -19.54
CA ILE A 6 -29.82 22.80 -19.46
C ILE A 6 -29.14 22.72 -20.82
N ALA A 7 -29.58 21.81 -21.71
CA ALA A 7 -29.05 21.65 -23.05
C ALA A 7 -29.28 22.87 -23.95
N GLU A 8 -30.45 23.53 -23.82
CA GLU A 8 -30.77 24.76 -24.55
C GLU A 8 -29.95 25.94 -24.03
N LYS A 9 -29.79 26.05 -22.70
CA LYS A 9 -28.94 27.07 -22.09
C LYS A 9 -27.47 26.92 -22.51
N MET A 10 -26.97 25.71 -22.52
CA MET A 10 -25.58 25.41 -22.98
C MET A 10 -25.36 25.77 -24.45
N LYS A 11 -26.38 25.64 -25.33
CA LYS A 11 -26.27 26.04 -26.74
C LYS A 11 -26.09 27.55 -26.90
N LEU A 12 -26.69 28.36 -26.02
CA LEU A 12 -26.54 29.81 -26.03
C LEU A 12 -25.16 30.27 -25.55
N GLU A 13 -24.46 29.43 -24.78
CA GLU A 13 -23.13 29.73 -24.21
C GLU A 13 -21.99 29.00 -24.93
N ILE A 14 -22.28 28.37 -26.09
CA ILE A 14 -21.31 27.46 -26.77
C ILE A 14 -20.02 28.18 -27.15
N GLU A 15 -20.08 29.47 -27.51
CA GLU A 15 -18.89 30.26 -27.85
C GLU A 15 -17.99 30.46 -26.61
N GLY A 16 -18.60 30.77 -25.46
CA GLY A 16 -17.88 30.94 -24.20
C GLY A 16 -17.23 29.61 -23.74
N ILE A 17 -17.97 28.51 -23.86
CA ILE A 17 -17.46 27.15 -23.54
C ILE A 17 -16.30 26.78 -24.45
N PHE A 18 -16.41 27.08 -25.75
CA PHE A 18 -15.34 26.83 -26.72
C PHE A 18 -14.09 27.64 -26.41
N LEU A 19 -14.23 28.93 -26.15
CA LEU A 19 -13.09 29.80 -25.78
C LEU A 19 -12.39 29.32 -24.52
N TRP A 20 -13.17 28.96 -23.49
CA TRP A 20 -12.61 28.41 -22.25
C TRP A 20 -11.85 27.10 -22.49
N GLY A 21 -12.40 26.20 -23.29
CA GLY A 21 -11.72 24.95 -23.68
C GLY A 21 -10.45 25.20 -24.49
N PHE A 22 -10.47 26.18 -25.39
CA PHE A 22 -9.33 26.55 -26.20
C PHE A 22 -8.19 27.17 -25.37
N GLU A 23 -8.49 28.03 -24.43
CA GLU A 23 -7.52 28.55 -23.46
C GLU A 23 -6.88 27.43 -22.62
N GLY A 24 -7.69 26.44 -22.20
CA GLY A 24 -7.23 25.25 -21.50
C GLY A 24 -6.25 24.44 -22.35
N LEU A 25 -6.57 24.26 -23.64
CA LEU A 25 -5.69 23.57 -24.59
C LEU A 25 -4.37 24.31 -24.82
N GLN A 26 -4.42 25.65 -24.98
CA GLN A 26 -3.19 26.44 -25.12
C GLN A 26 -2.27 26.29 -23.91
N ARG A 27 -2.82 26.34 -22.68
CA ARG A 27 -2.05 26.11 -21.44
C ARG A 27 -1.45 24.70 -21.39
N LEU A 28 -2.24 23.71 -21.79
CA LEU A 28 -1.79 22.32 -21.82
C LEU A 28 -0.65 22.13 -22.84
N ALA A 29 -0.79 22.73 -24.04
CA ALA A 29 0.25 22.68 -25.08
C ALA A 29 1.54 23.39 -24.63
N ALA A 30 1.42 24.55 -23.99
CA ALA A 30 2.57 25.29 -23.42
C ALA A 30 3.28 24.48 -22.32
N ASN A 31 2.58 23.60 -21.61
CA ASN A 31 3.12 22.71 -20.58
C ASN A 31 3.51 21.32 -21.14
N ASN A 32 3.79 21.20 -22.44
CA ASN A 32 4.14 19.95 -23.12
C ASN A 32 3.12 18.80 -22.86
N PHE A 33 1.85 19.12 -22.89
CA PHE A 33 0.73 18.21 -22.66
C PHE A 33 0.76 17.53 -21.27
N ARG A 34 1.37 18.19 -20.28
CA ARG A 34 1.34 17.73 -18.89
C ARG A 34 0.34 18.55 -18.09
N PHE A 35 -0.56 17.86 -17.41
CA PHE A 35 -1.48 18.52 -16.47
C PHE A 35 -0.71 19.09 -15.28
N THR A 36 -1.06 20.32 -14.88
CA THR A 36 -0.54 20.91 -13.65
C THR A 36 -1.26 20.28 -12.47
N GLU A 37 -0.55 19.47 -11.68
CA GLU A 37 -1.09 18.90 -10.44
C GLU A 37 -0.87 19.91 -9.30
N SER A 38 -1.94 20.22 -8.55
CA SER A 38 -1.83 21.03 -7.34
C SER A 38 -1.24 20.19 -6.20
N LEU A 39 -0.57 20.84 -5.23
CA LEU A 39 -0.10 20.16 -4.01
C LEU A 39 -1.23 19.41 -3.30
N ARG A 40 -2.44 19.95 -3.31
CA ARG A 40 -3.63 19.30 -2.75
C ARG A 40 -3.97 18.01 -3.49
N THR A 41 -3.87 17.99 -4.82
CA THR A 41 -4.12 16.79 -5.64
C THR A 41 -3.06 15.73 -5.38
N LEU A 42 -1.80 16.13 -5.28
CA LEU A 42 -0.70 15.22 -4.95
C LEU A 42 -0.90 14.61 -3.56
N ASN A 43 -1.20 15.43 -2.56
CA ASN A 43 -1.45 14.96 -1.20
C ASN A 43 -2.66 14.01 -1.11
N ASN A 44 -3.77 14.35 -1.79
CA ASN A 44 -4.94 13.48 -1.85
C ASN A 44 -4.63 12.14 -2.52
N ARG A 45 -3.82 12.14 -3.58
CA ARG A 45 -3.41 10.91 -4.27
C ARG A 45 -2.55 10.02 -3.38
N GLU A 46 -1.63 10.61 -2.61
CA GLU A 46 -0.83 9.87 -1.62
C GLU A 46 -1.71 9.33 -0.48
N TYR A 47 -2.66 10.13 0.01
CA TYR A 47 -3.61 9.69 1.04
C TYR A 47 -4.44 8.50 0.55
N VAL A 48 -5.04 8.58 -0.65
CA VAL A 48 -5.82 7.46 -1.23
C VAL A 48 -4.97 6.22 -1.48
N LYS A 49 -3.70 6.38 -1.86
CA LYS A 49 -2.78 5.24 -2.00
C LYS A 49 -2.50 4.54 -0.66
N ARG A 50 -2.31 5.30 0.41
CA ARG A 50 -2.11 4.77 1.77
C ARG A 50 -3.37 4.08 2.27
N ASP A 51 -4.52 4.72 2.13
CA ASP A 51 -5.83 4.17 2.53
C ASP A 51 -6.17 2.87 1.77
N ALA A 52 -5.77 2.78 0.49
CA ALA A 52 -5.93 1.58 -0.32
C ALA A 52 -4.86 0.50 -0.06
N ASN A 53 -3.76 0.82 0.64
CA ASN A 53 -2.65 -0.10 0.88
C ASN A 53 -2.02 0.12 2.26
N ASN A 54 -2.67 -0.43 3.27
CA ASN A 54 -2.24 -0.39 4.66
C ASN A 54 -0.88 -1.10 4.92
N ALA A 55 -0.32 -1.79 3.92
CA ALA A 55 1.01 -2.36 4.02
C ALA A 55 2.11 -1.28 4.12
N ILE A 56 1.88 -0.06 3.61
CA ILE A 56 2.80 1.07 3.78
C ILE A 56 2.86 1.46 5.25
N ASP A 57 1.69 1.66 5.86
CA ASP A 57 1.58 2.05 7.26
C ASP A 57 2.13 0.98 8.20
N PHE A 58 1.96 -0.31 7.84
CA PHE A 58 2.59 -1.41 8.56
C PHE A 58 4.12 -1.32 8.53
N MET A 59 4.72 -1.10 7.35
CA MET A 59 6.18 -1.00 7.21
C MET A 59 6.78 0.22 7.94
N GLU A 60 5.99 1.27 8.14
CA GLU A 60 6.35 2.47 8.89
C GLU A 60 5.97 2.36 10.40
N SER A 61 5.23 1.31 10.79
CA SER A 61 4.78 1.12 12.17
C SER A 61 5.92 0.75 13.11
N THR A 62 5.81 1.19 14.35
CA THR A 62 6.75 0.83 15.41
C THR A 62 6.20 -0.29 16.28
N GLY A 63 7.05 -1.18 16.78
CA GLY A 63 6.68 -2.21 17.74
C GLY A 63 6.41 -3.61 17.14
N TYR A 64 6.21 -3.74 15.83
CA TYR A 64 5.96 -5.02 15.17
C TYR A 64 7.16 -5.56 14.41
N ILE A 65 7.82 -4.66 13.68
CA ILE A 65 9.02 -4.95 12.90
C ILE A 65 10.04 -3.82 13.09
N ARG A 66 11.30 -4.15 12.82
CA ARG A 66 12.39 -3.17 12.75
C ARG A 66 13.23 -3.45 11.50
N LEU A 67 13.57 -2.42 10.76
CA LEU A 67 14.50 -2.52 9.64
C LEU A 67 15.94 -2.62 10.18
N LYS A 68 16.61 -3.76 9.95
CA LYS A 68 17.95 -4.04 10.44
C LYS A 68 18.65 -5.05 9.51
N ALA A 69 19.75 -4.63 8.91
CA ALA A 69 20.44 -5.32 7.81
C ALA A 69 20.82 -6.79 8.11
N ASP A 70 21.21 -7.12 9.35
CA ASP A 70 21.70 -8.45 9.71
C ASP A 70 20.61 -9.45 10.12
N MET A 71 19.34 -9.03 10.04
CA MET A 71 18.22 -9.86 10.46
C MET A 71 17.41 -10.35 9.27
N SER A 72 16.69 -11.43 9.50
CA SER A 72 15.85 -12.04 8.47
C SER A 72 14.54 -12.52 9.04
N VAL A 73 13.51 -12.55 8.18
CA VAL A 73 12.17 -13.03 8.52
C VAL A 73 11.63 -13.84 7.35
N THR A 74 10.90 -14.91 7.63
CA THR A 74 10.24 -15.68 6.57
C THR A 74 9.04 -14.91 6.01
N SER A 75 8.71 -15.13 4.73
CA SER A 75 7.56 -14.47 4.11
C SER A 75 6.24 -14.80 4.83
N LYS A 76 6.12 -15.99 5.42
CA LYS A 76 4.95 -16.39 6.19
C LYS A 76 4.85 -15.66 7.53
N GLU A 77 5.97 -15.58 8.26
CA GLU A 77 6.02 -14.85 9.53
C GLU A 77 5.72 -13.38 9.34
N LEU A 78 6.34 -12.74 8.35
CA LEU A 78 6.11 -11.33 8.08
C LEU A 78 4.64 -11.05 7.75
N TYR A 79 3.99 -11.91 6.95
CA TYR A 79 2.58 -11.78 6.65
C TYR A 79 1.68 -12.04 7.88
N ALA A 80 2.07 -12.96 8.76
CA ALA A 80 1.35 -13.21 10.01
C ALA A 80 1.43 -12.01 10.96
N ILE A 81 2.61 -11.39 11.10
CA ILE A 81 2.81 -10.16 11.89
C ILE A 81 1.96 -9.02 11.31
N TYR A 82 1.93 -8.87 9.98
CA TYR A 82 1.07 -7.90 9.31
C TYR A 82 -0.42 -8.14 9.60
N GLY A 83 -0.86 -9.40 9.64
CA GLY A 83 -2.23 -9.76 10.03
C GLY A 83 -2.57 -9.31 11.46
N ILE A 84 -1.69 -9.58 12.42
CA ILE A 84 -1.84 -9.15 13.81
C ILE A 84 -1.94 -7.62 13.89
N TRP A 85 -1.04 -6.91 13.21
CA TRP A 85 -1.08 -5.45 13.14
C TRP A 85 -2.41 -4.92 12.57
N CYS A 86 -2.93 -5.54 11.50
CA CYS A 86 -4.23 -5.18 10.94
C CYS A 86 -5.37 -5.39 11.94
N ASP A 87 -5.40 -6.53 12.63
CA ASP A 87 -6.44 -6.84 13.63
C ASP A 87 -6.43 -5.83 14.77
N GLU A 88 -5.25 -5.48 15.30
CA GLU A 88 -5.12 -4.50 16.39
C GLU A 88 -5.50 -3.07 15.98
N ASN A 89 -5.36 -2.74 14.69
CA ASN A 89 -5.75 -1.43 14.15
C ASN A 89 -7.14 -1.41 13.49
N GLY A 90 -7.91 -2.51 13.58
CA GLY A 90 -9.25 -2.61 12.99
C GLY A 90 -9.25 -2.54 11.46
N LEU A 91 -8.16 -2.94 10.82
CA LEU A 91 -7.98 -2.93 9.38
C LEU A 91 -8.15 -4.32 8.78
N THR A 92 -8.56 -4.39 7.52
CA THR A 92 -8.61 -5.67 6.80
C THR A 92 -7.28 -5.92 6.09
N PRO A 93 -6.61 -7.06 6.35
CA PRO A 93 -5.35 -7.36 5.69
C PRO A 93 -5.56 -7.60 4.19
N ILE A 94 -4.68 -7.05 3.35
CA ILE A 94 -4.65 -7.37 1.92
C ILE A 94 -4.19 -8.82 1.72
N ARG A 95 -4.54 -9.41 0.58
CA ARG A 95 -4.14 -10.79 0.27
C ARG A 95 -2.62 -10.96 0.32
N GLN A 96 -2.15 -12.11 0.80
CA GLN A 96 -0.71 -12.42 0.93
C GLN A 96 0.07 -12.16 -0.37
N ARG A 97 -0.49 -12.51 -1.52
CA ARG A 97 0.14 -12.25 -2.82
C ARG A 97 0.33 -10.75 -3.07
N SER A 98 -0.71 -9.95 -2.84
CA SER A 98 -0.66 -8.49 -3.00
C SER A 98 0.34 -7.84 -2.04
N PHE A 99 0.43 -8.35 -0.81
CA PHE A 99 1.42 -7.92 0.17
C PHE A 99 2.85 -8.25 -0.28
N SER A 100 3.09 -9.47 -0.78
CA SER A 100 4.39 -9.85 -1.33
C SER A 100 4.76 -9.03 -2.56
N ASP A 101 3.81 -8.78 -3.48
CA ASP A 101 4.04 -7.93 -4.66
C ASP A 101 4.36 -6.48 -4.26
N PHE A 102 3.73 -5.96 -3.21
CA PHE A 102 4.05 -4.65 -2.65
C PHE A 102 5.50 -4.61 -2.13
N LEU A 103 5.91 -5.59 -1.33
CA LEU A 103 7.28 -5.66 -0.80
C LEU A 103 8.31 -5.79 -1.93
N MET A 104 8.06 -6.64 -2.93
CA MET A 104 8.95 -6.83 -4.07
C MET A 104 9.18 -5.53 -4.87
N ARG A 105 8.16 -4.69 -5.01
CA ARG A 105 8.28 -3.38 -5.67
C ARG A 105 9.04 -2.34 -4.84
N ASN A 106 9.03 -2.51 -3.52
CA ASN A 106 9.60 -1.55 -2.57
C ASN A 106 10.87 -2.04 -1.87
N LEU A 107 11.50 -3.13 -2.35
CA LEU A 107 12.73 -3.70 -1.76
C LEU A 107 13.83 -2.64 -1.57
N LYS A 108 14.05 -1.82 -2.60
CA LYS A 108 15.06 -0.74 -2.55
C LYS A 108 14.71 0.37 -1.57
N THR A 109 13.42 0.71 -1.45
CA THR A 109 12.93 1.78 -0.56
C THR A 109 13.18 1.43 0.90
N TYR A 110 12.95 0.17 1.26
CA TYR A 110 13.13 -0.34 2.63
C TYR A 110 14.49 -1.03 2.85
N ASN A 111 15.37 -1.01 1.85
CA ASN A 111 16.68 -1.69 1.87
C ASN A 111 16.59 -3.17 2.24
N LEU A 112 15.68 -3.89 1.59
CA LEU A 112 15.41 -5.30 1.80
C LEU A 112 15.98 -6.15 0.65
N GLU A 113 16.28 -7.41 0.96
CA GLU A 113 16.61 -8.42 -0.02
C GLU A 113 15.66 -9.62 0.10
N HIS A 114 15.07 -10.05 -1.03
CA HIS A 114 14.23 -11.24 -1.08
C HIS A 114 15.07 -12.45 -1.46
N THR A 115 15.12 -13.45 -0.59
CA THR A 115 15.99 -14.62 -0.74
C THR A 115 15.31 -15.91 -0.29
N ASN A 116 15.80 -17.05 -0.77
CA ASN A 116 15.38 -18.38 -0.33
C ASN A 116 16.34 -19.01 0.71
N THR A 117 17.22 -18.21 1.28
CA THR A 117 18.23 -18.68 2.26
C THR A 117 17.78 -18.52 3.70
N VAL A 118 16.62 -17.92 3.94
CA VAL A 118 16.07 -17.73 5.29
C VAL A 118 15.68 -19.08 5.88
N THR A 119 16.06 -19.31 7.13
CA THR A 119 15.77 -20.57 7.83
C THR A 119 14.54 -20.39 8.71
N ASN A 120 13.56 -21.26 8.59
CA ASN A 120 12.39 -21.28 9.48
C ASN A 120 12.71 -21.95 10.83
N ALA A 121 11.75 -21.96 11.76
CA ALA A 121 11.89 -22.59 13.08
C ALA A 121 12.20 -24.10 13.03
N THR A 122 11.92 -24.78 11.91
CA THR A 122 12.21 -26.21 11.70
C THR A 122 13.56 -26.46 11.02
N GLY A 123 14.39 -25.42 10.82
CA GLY A 123 15.72 -25.53 10.18
C GLY A 123 15.68 -25.68 8.65
N ARG A 124 14.51 -25.52 8.01
CA ARG A 124 14.38 -25.60 6.54
C ARG A 124 14.58 -24.23 5.91
N ARG A 125 15.27 -24.19 4.77
CA ARG A 125 15.38 -23.00 3.96
C ARG A 125 14.05 -22.68 3.28
N VAL A 126 13.59 -21.43 3.42
CA VAL A 126 12.34 -20.95 2.87
C VAL A 126 12.55 -19.54 2.30
N TRP A 127 11.60 -19.09 1.48
CA TRP A 127 11.58 -17.73 1.00
C TRP A 127 11.30 -16.74 2.14
N GLY A 128 12.05 -15.67 2.16
CA GLY A 128 11.93 -14.61 3.16
C GLY A 128 12.64 -13.34 2.75
N TYR A 129 12.73 -12.44 3.69
CA TYR A 129 13.35 -11.12 3.51
C TYR A 129 14.51 -10.95 4.49
N LEU A 130 15.65 -10.49 3.97
CA LEU A 130 16.75 -9.95 4.77
C LEU A 130 16.50 -8.45 4.98
N GLY A 131 16.97 -7.93 6.10
CA GLY A 131 16.81 -6.52 6.44
C GLY A 131 15.62 -6.23 7.36
N ILE A 132 14.90 -7.24 7.86
CA ILE A 132 13.79 -7.09 8.80
C ILE A 132 14.01 -7.96 10.03
N GLU A 133 13.91 -7.34 11.18
CA GLU A 133 13.85 -7.98 12.50
C GLU A 133 12.38 -8.03 12.96
N PRO A 134 11.79 -9.22 13.15
CA PRO A 134 10.46 -9.33 13.77
C PRO A 134 10.60 -9.03 15.27
N LEU A 135 9.76 -8.14 15.80
CA LEU A 135 9.69 -7.81 17.23
C LEU A 135 8.62 -8.62 17.95
N ILE A 136 7.71 -9.22 17.19
CA ILE A 136 6.65 -10.09 17.66
C ILE A 136 6.84 -11.46 17.03
N SER A 137 6.70 -12.52 17.82
CA SER A 137 6.73 -13.89 17.32
C SER A 137 5.31 -14.43 17.16
N PRO A 138 4.77 -14.50 15.92
CA PRO A 138 3.46 -15.12 15.71
C PRO A 138 3.57 -16.63 15.94
N ARG A 139 2.72 -17.23 16.76
CA ARG A 139 2.56 -18.69 16.79
C ARG A 139 1.89 -19.13 15.49
N ILE A 140 2.69 -19.55 14.53
CA ILE A 140 2.19 -20.11 13.28
C ILE A 140 1.74 -21.54 13.58
N SER A 141 0.44 -21.76 13.74
CA SER A 141 -0.12 -23.12 13.72
C SER A 141 0.00 -23.65 12.28
N GLU A 142 0.40 -24.91 12.12
CA GLU A 142 0.64 -25.56 10.82
C GLU A 142 -0.60 -25.68 9.91
N ASN A 143 -1.79 -25.29 10.41
CA ASN A 143 -3.07 -25.36 9.71
C ASN A 143 -3.58 -23.98 9.27
N TRP A 144 -2.87 -23.32 8.36
CA TRP A 144 -3.35 -22.11 7.70
C TRP A 144 -4.24 -22.44 6.50
N GLY A 145 -5.49 -22.81 6.80
CA GLY A 145 -6.53 -22.97 5.81
C GLY A 145 -7.79 -22.16 6.09
N ASN A 146 -8.11 -21.75 7.32
CA ASN A 146 -9.35 -21.01 7.66
C ASN A 146 -9.45 -20.67 9.15
N SER A 147 -8.51 -19.91 9.75
CA SER A 147 -8.79 -19.37 11.10
C SER A 147 -7.89 -18.19 11.46
N LEU A 148 -8.51 -17.18 11.99
CA LEU A 148 -7.97 -15.99 12.62
C LEU A 148 -6.86 -16.33 13.63
N CYS A 149 -5.70 -15.66 13.51
CA CYS A 149 -4.64 -15.74 14.50
C CYS A 149 -5.11 -15.14 15.82
N THR A 150 -5.14 -15.93 16.87
CA THR A 150 -5.30 -15.43 18.24
C THR A 150 -3.93 -15.20 18.86
N TYR A 151 -3.63 -13.94 19.16
CA TYR A 151 -2.48 -13.53 19.97
C TYR A 151 -2.74 -13.91 21.43
N VAL A 152 -1.79 -14.60 22.06
CA VAL A 152 -1.76 -14.81 23.51
C VAL A 152 -0.53 -14.08 24.06
N PRO A 153 -0.69 -12.99 24.85
CA PRO A 153 0.44 -12.30 25.46
C PRO A 153 1.10 -13.22 26.50
N GLU A 154 2.41 -13.29 26.51
CA GLU A 154 3.17 -13.92 27.57
C GLU A 154 3.09 -13.04 28.84
N SER A 155 2.66 -13.64 29.95
CA SER A 155 2.62 -13.07 31.29
C SER A 155 3.98 -13.15 31.95
#